data_76f58238668c2ec7e8a5e3bad79c8ce7
#
_entry.id   76f58238668c2ec7e8a5e3bad79c8ce7
#
_cell.length_a   1.000
_cell.length_b   1.000
_cell.length_c   1.000
_cell.angle_alpha   90.00
_cell.angle_beta   90.00
_cell.angle_gamma   90.00
#
_symmetry.space_group_name_H-M   'P 1'
#
loop_
_entity.id
_entity.type
_entity.pdbx_description
1 polymer ?
#
loop_
_entity_poly.entity_id
_entity_poly.type
_entity_poly.pdbx_seq_one_letter_code
_entity_poly.pdbx_strand_id
1 'polypeptide(L)'
;MDVITWIAEHFIGLFNKSAESLLGLITGILPLLIVLLTAMYAVTTWIGEDRVTRAVQWAGKYAITRYSIMPIIAVIMLTNPMAYTFGRFLPEKYKPAFYDSAVSFVHPVTAFFPHANAGELFVWTGVSAGVLSIAPDKYARLAVLYFIVGIVVIILRGFATQWITRVLINRGGHQETFAKFDEMYESGHIQGAKTAGGVL
;
A
#
# COMPACT_ATOMS: atom_id res chain seq x y z
N MET A 1 -36.59 25.32 28.88
CA MET A 1 -36.48 23.84 29.07
C MET A 1 -36.22 23.18 27.74
N ASP A 2 -36.95 23.52 26.69
CA ASP A 2 -36.88 22.84 25.38
C ASP A 2 -35.49 22.89 24.68
N VAL A 3 -34.78 24.01 24.77
CA VAL A 3 -33.44 24.13 24.18
C VAL A 3 -32.40 23.26 24.89
N ILE A 4 -32.48 23.18 26.22
CA ILE A 4 -31.56 22.33 27.02
C ILE A 4 -31.84 20.86 26.75
N THR A 5 -33.11 20.48 26.69
CA THR A 5 -33.54 19.13 26.36
C THR A 5 -33.08 18.73 24.93
N TRP A 6 -33.27 19.63 23.96
CA TRP A 6 -32.83 19.44 22.60
C TRP A 6 -31.29 19.22 22.50
N ILE A 7 -30.48 20.05 23.20
CA ILE A 7 -29.04 19.92 23.27
C ILE A 7 -28.66 18.54 23.88
N ALA A 8 -29.31 18.16 24.99
CA ALA A 8 -29.03 16.91 25.66
C ALA A 8 -29.36 15.69 24.77
N GLU A 9 -30.49 15.71 24.07
CA GLU A 9 -30.91 14.65 23.14
C GLU A 9 -29.92 14.50 21.97
N HIS A 10 -29.48 15.63 21.38
CA HIS A 10 -28.51 15.59 20.28
C HIS A 10 -27.13 15.11 20.75
N PHE A 11 -26.72 15.52 21.96
CA PHE A 11 -25.46 15.07 22.54
C PHE A 11 -25.50 13.55 22.82
N ILE A 12 -26.53 13.05 23.45
CA ILE A 12 -26.71 11.61 23.69
C ILE A 12 -26.83 10.86 22.36
N GLY A 13 -27.60 11.40 21.41
CA GLY A 13 -27.77 10.81 20.08
C GLY A 13 -26.45 10.67 19.30
N LEU A 14 -25.53 11.65 19.44
CA LEU A 14 -24.19 11.58 18.85
C LEU A 14 -23.41 10.37 19.35
N PHE A 15 -23.39 10.15 20.68
CA PHE A 15 -22.68 9.02 21.27
C PHE A 15 -23.30 7.67 20.92
N ASN A 16 -24.63 7.59 20.90
CA ASN A 16 -25.33 6.37 20.49
C ASN A 16 -25.02 6.01 19.02
N LYS A 17 -25.09 6.98 18.11
CA LYS A 17 -24.72 6.75 16.69
C LYS A 17 -23.25 6.38 16.51
N SER A 18 -22.38 6.98 17.32
CA SER A 18 -20.96 6.62 17.31
C SER A 18 -20.71 5.18 17.77
N ALA A 19 -21.41 4.75 18.82
CA ALA A 19 -21.37 3.37 19.32
C ALA A 19 -21.91 2.37 18.30
N GLU A 20 -23.03 2.66 17.65
CA GLU A 20 -23.59 1.83 16.56
C GLU A 20 -22.60 1.72 15.38
N SER A 21 -22.00 2.83 14.98
CA SER A 21 -20.98 2.86 13.91
C SER A 21 -19.75 2.02 14.29
N LEU A 22 -19.27 2.14 15.52
CA LEU A 22 -18.15 1.34 16.03
C LEU A 22 -18.49 -0.16 16.01
N LEU A 23 -19.65 -0.55 16.50
CA LEU A 23 -20.09 -1.94 16.47
C LEU A 23 -20.22 -2.46 15.03
N GLY A 24 -20.75 -1.64 14.11
CA GLY A 24 -20.83 -1.98 12.69
C GLY A 24 -19.46 -2.24 12.07
N LEU A 25 -18.46 -1.41 12.40
CA LEU A 25 -17.07 -1.60 11.96
C LEU A 25 -16.46 -2.88 12.57
N ILE A 26 -16.65 -3.11 13.87
CA ILE A 26 -16.13 -4.30 14.55
C ILE A 26 -16.72 -5.57 13.93
N THR A 27 -18.03 -5.63 13.78
CA THR A 27 -18.71 -6.85 13.30
C THR A 27 -18.57 -7.05 11.79
N GLY A 28 -18.50 -5.99 11.00
CA GLY A 28 -18.41 -6.05 9.55
C GLY A 28 -17.01 -6.24 9.02
N ILE A 29 -16.01 -5.58 9.62
CA ILE A 29 -14.65 -5.52 9.07
C ILE A 29 -13.68 -6.41 9.85
N LEU A 30 -13.71 -6.40 11.18
CA LEU A 30 -12.70 -7.05 12.00
C LEU A 30 -12.59 -8.58 11.77
N PRO A 31 -13.71 -9.35 11.67
CA PRO A 31 -13.61 -10.77 11.39
C PRO A 31 -12.95 -11.06 10.03
N LEU A 32 -13.31 -10.31 9.00
CA LEU A 32 -12.74 -10.44 7.67
C LEU A 32 -11.22 -10.14 7.69
N LEU A 33 -10.80 -9.09 8.39
CA LEU A 33 -9.40 -8.74 8.54
C LEU A 33 -8.60 -9.84 9.25
N ILE A 34 -9.13 -10.40 10.34
CA ILE A 34 -8.47 -11.48 11.08
C ILE A 34 -8.26 -12.70 10.18
N VAL A 35 -9.28 -13.11 9.43
CA VAL A 35 -9.20 -14.26 8.51
C VAL A 35 -8.16 -13.99 7.43
N LEU A 36 -8.20 -12.82 6.78
CA LEU A 36 -7.27 -12.48 5.71
C LEU A 36 -5.83 -12.33 6.19
N LEU A 37 -5.59 -11.66 7.32
CA LEU A 37 -4.26 -11.54 7.91
C LEU A 37 -3.70 -12.91 8.29
N THR A 38 -4.52 -13.78 8.89
CA THR A 38 -4.11 -15.15 9.24
C THR A 38 -3.77 -15.95 7.98
N ALA A 39 -4.60 -15.86 6.93
CA ALA A 39 -4.36 -16.53 5.67
C ALA A 39 -3.08 -16.02 5.00
N MET A 40 -2.86 -14.70 4.97
CA MET A 40 -1.64 -14.12 4.38
C MET A 40 -0.39 -14.47 5.18
N TYR A 41 -0.47 -14.49 6.52
CA TYR A 41 0.62 -14.95 7.35
C TYR A 41 0.95 -16.43 7.09
N ALA A 42 -0.06 -17.29 7.00
CA ALA A 42 0.11 -18.70 6.67
C ALA A 42 0.76 -18.90 5.28
N VAL A 43 0.32 -18.15 4.28
CA VAL A 43 0.89 -18.18 2.92
C VAL A 43 2.34 -17.71 2.94
N THR A 44 2.65 -16.60 3.63
CA THR A 44 4.01 -16.08 3.73
C THR A 44 4.94 -17.06 4.45
N THR A 45 4.46 -17.70 5.53
CA THR A 45 5.21 -18.72 6.26
C THR A 45 5.44 -19.96 5.40
N TRP A 46 4.44 -20.38 4.64
CA TRP A 46 4.54 -21.54 3.75
C TRP A 46 5.50 -21.31 2.58
N ILE A 47 5.44 -20.14 1.94
CA ILE A 47 6.38 -19.73 0.87
C ILE A 47 7.79 -19.58 1.43
N GLY A 48 7.92 -19.06 2.64
CA GLY A 48 9.15 -18.67 3.32
C GLY A 48 9.56 -17.22 3.03
N GLU A 49 9.93 -16.50 4.08
CA GLU A 49 10.30 -15.07 4.01
C GLU A 49 11.47 -14.81 3.05
N ASP A 50 12.43 -15.74 2.96
CA ASP A 50 13.58 -15.62 2.06
C ASP A 50 13.16 -15.63 0.58
N ARG A 51 12.13 -16.40 0.23
CA ARG A 51 11.63 -16.43 -1.14
C ARG A 51 10.88 -15.15 -1.50
N VAL A 52 10.08 -14.63 -0.57
CA VAL A 52 9.39 -13.34 -0.73
C VAL A 52 10.42 -12.23 -0.90
N THR A 53 11.44 -12.20 -0.04
CA THR A 53 12.53 -11.22 -0.11
C THR A 53 13.26 -11.28 -1.45
N ARG A 54 13.63 -12.49 -1.93
CA ARG A 54 14.27 -12.64 -3.26
C ARG A 54 13.37 -12.17 -4.41
N ALA A 55 12.08 -12.47 -4.35
CA ALA A 55 11.13 -12.00 -5.36
C ALA A 55 11.04 -10.48 -5.41
N VAL A 56 11.03 -9.82 -4.26
CA VAL A 56 11.04 -8.35 -4.14
C VAL A 56 12.34 -7.75 -4.65
N GLN A 57 13.48 -8.32 -4.30
CA GLN A 57 14.79 -7.89 -4.79
C GLN A 57 14.90 -8.03 -6.31
N TRP A 58 14.41 -9.16 -6.85
CA TRP A 58 14.34 -9.35 -8.29
C TRP A 58 13.44 -8.30 -8.96
N ALA A 59 12.26 -8.05 -8.40
CA ALA A 59 11.34 -7.04 -8.91
C ALA A 59 11.94 -5.62 -8.87
N GLY A 60 12.82 -5.33 -7.93
CA GLY A 60 13.53 -4.06 -7.82
C GLY A 60 14.55 -3.79 -8.94
N LYS A 61 15.02 -4.82 -9.67
CA LYS A 61 16.06 -4.67 -10.69
C LYS A 61 15.59 -3.90 -11.92
N TYR A 62 14.36 -4.15 -12.39
CA TYR A 62 13.84 -3.54 -13.62
C TYR A 62 12.82 -2.45 -13.30
N ALA A 63 12.81 -1.36 -14.07
CA ALA A 63 11.94 -0.22 -13.80
C ALA A 63 10.45 -0.59 -13.80
N ILE A 64 9.99 -1.40 -14.75
CA ILE A 64 8.58 -1.83 -14.81
C ILE A 64 8.21 -2.64 -13.58
N THR A 65 8.98 -3.66 -13.21
CA THR A 65 8.68 -4.54 -12.07
C THR A 65 8.85 -3.82 -10.75
N ARG A 66 9.76 -2.85 -10.67
CA ARG A 66 9.98 -1.98 -9.50
C ARG A 66 8.76 -1.14 -9.16
N TYR A 67 8.01 -0.66 -10.16
CA TYR A 67 6.83 0.20 -9.98
C TYR A 67 5.50 -0.52 -10.20
N SER A 68 5.53 -1.86 -10.39
CA SER A 68 4.33 -2.71 -10.47
C SER A 68 4.41 -3.86 -9.47
N ILE A 69 5.20 -4.88 -9.76
CA ILE A 69 5.25 -6.14 -8.99
C ILE A 69 5.74 -5.89 -7.55
N MET A 70 6.78 -5.09 -7.38
CA MET A 70 7.36 -4.82 -6.05
C MET A 70 6.36 -4.12 -5.11
N PRO A 71 5.67 -3.02 -5.48
CA PRO A 71 4.63 -2.43 -4.66
C PRO A 71 3.46 -3.37 -4.37
N ILE A 72 3.03 -4.16 -5.38
CA ILE A 72 1.93 -5.12 -5.22
C ILE A 72 2.29 -6.16 -4.15
N ILE A 73 3.45 -6.82 -4.28
CA ILE A 73 3.90 -7.81 -3.30
C ILE A 73 4.06 -7.16 -1.93
N ALA A 74 4.69 -5.97 -1.86
CA ALA A 74 4.92 -5.28 -0.61
C ALA A 74 3.61 -4.99 0.14
N VAL A 75 2.62 -4.41 -0.55
CA VAL A 75 1.35 -4.00 0.07
C VAL A 75 0.50 -5.20 0.46
N ILE A 76 0.44 -6.26 -0.37
CA ILE A 76 -0.33 -7.46 -0.06
C ILE A 76 0.30 -8.26 1.09
N MET A 77 1.63 -8.41 1.11
CA MET A 77 2.31 -9.26 2.09
C MET A 77 2.55 -8.57 3.43
N LEU A 78 2.92 -7.28 3.42
CA LEU A 78 3.30 -6.56 4.63
C LEU A 78 2.24 -5.59 5.13
N THR A 79 1.24 -5.29 4.32
CA THR A 79 0.20 -4.28 4.61
C THR A 79 0.73 -2.85 4.73
N ASN A 80 -0.16 -1.86 4.74
CA ASN A 80 0.20 -0.46 5.00
C ASN A 80 0.32 -0.23 6.53
N PRO A 81 1.39 0.40 7.08
CA PRO A 81 2.50 1.07 6.38
C PRO A 81 3.77 0.20 6.19
N MET A 82 3.79 -1.04 6.64
CA MET A 82 4.99 -1.88 6.62
C MET A 82 5.54 -2.16 5.21
N ALA A 83 4.67 -2.08 4.18
CA ALA A 83 5.05 -2.22 2.78
C ALA A 83 6.20 -1.30 2.36
N TYR A 84 6.30 -0.11 2.95
CA TYR A 84 7.36 0.86 2.61
C TYR A 84 8.74 0.40 3.02
N THR A 85 8.86 -0.52 3.98
CA THR A 85 10.14 -1.07 4.41
C THR A 85 10.89 -1.80 3.29
N PHE A 86 10.17 -2.24 2.24
CA PHE A 86 10.82 -2.84 1.06
C PHE A 86 11.63 -1.86 0.24
N GLY A 87 11.43 -0.54 0.40
CA GLY A 87 12.30 0.49 -0.16
C GLY A 87 13.77 0.33 0.23
N ARG A 88 14.07 -0.35 1.37
CA ARG A 88 15.46 -0.66 1.79
C ARG A 88 16.25 -1.49 0.76
N PHE A 89 15.54 -2.24 -0.10
CA PHE A 89 16.16 -3.06 -1.15
C PHE A 89 16.45 -2.29 -2.44
N LEU A 90 16.21 -0.98 -2.45
CA LEU A 90 16.44 -0.11 -3.61
C LEU A 90 17.54 0.91 -3.34
N PRO A 91 18.33 1.28 -4.37
CA PRO A 91 19.15 2.48 -4.35
C PRO A 91 18.33 3.72 -4.01
N GLU A 92 18.96 4.70 -3.32
CA GLU A 92 18.26 5.90 -2.81
C GLU A 92 17.48 6.66 -3.90
N LYS A 93 18.05 6.76 -5.09
CA LYS A 93 17.45 7.47 -6.24
C LYS A 93 16.12 6.86 -6.73
N TYR A 94 15.81 5.61 -6.37
CA TYR A 94 14.57 4.94 -6.78
C TYR A 94 13.52 4.85 -5.68
N LYS A 95 13.90 5.11 -4.42
CA LYS A 95 12.99 5.02 -3.27
C LYS A 95 11.79 5.95 -3.37
N PRO A 96 11.93 7.24 -3.76
CA PRO A 96 10.78 8.13 -3.88
C PRO A 96 9.71 7.60 -4.85
N ALA A 97 10.14 7.07 -5.99
CA ALA A 97 9.23 6.53 -6.99
C ALA A 97 8.57 5.21 -6.53
N PHE A 98 9.29 4.35 -5.81
CA PHE A 98 8.72 3.15 -5.20
C PHE A 98 7.68 3.52 -4.14
N TYR A 99 7.98 4.48 -3.26
CA TYR A 99 7.03 4.92 -2.23
C TYR A 99 5.77 5.52 -2.84
N ASP A 100 5.91 6.34 -3.89
CA ASP A 100 4.77 6.91 -4.60
C ASP A 100 3.90 5.83 -5.26
N SER A 101 4.52 4.82 -5.88
CA SER A 101 3.81 3.66 -6.44
C SER A 101 3.10 2.86 -5.35
N ALA A 102 3.78 2.56 -4.24
CA ALA A 102 3.21 1.78 -3.14
C ALA A 102 2.02 2.51 -2.48
N VAL A 103 2.19 3.80 -2.16
CA VAL A 103 1.11 4.63 -1.58
C VAL A 103 -0.09 4.76 -2.52
N SER A 104 0.15 4.81 -3.83
CA SER A 104 -0.93 4.91 -4.81
C SER A 104 -1.71 3.59 -4.97
N PHE A 105 -1.15 2.47 -4.53
CA PHE A 105 -1.77 1.15 -4.63
C PHE A 105 -2.59 0.76 -3.40
N VAL A 106 -2.39 1.42 -2.25
CA VAL A 106 -3.03 1.03 -0.99
C VAL A 106 -4.56 1.08 -1.02
N HIS A 107 -5.16 1.92 -1.87
CA HIS A 107 -6.61 1.95 -2.04
C HIS A 107 -7.11 0.94 -3.09
N PRO A 108 -6.54 0.89 -4.32
CA PRO A 108 -6.98 -0.09 -5.33
C PRO A 108 -6.90 -1.55 -4.87
N VAL A 109 -5.91 -1.89 -4.07
CA VAL A 109 -5.72 -3.25 -3.57
C VAL A 109 -6.82 -3.68 -2.60
N THR A 110 -7.46 -2.75 -1.87
CA THR A 110 -8.47 -3.06 -0.85
C THR A 110 -9.75 -3.67 -1.40
N ALA A 111 -9.99 -3.52 -2.70
CA ALA A 111 -11.11 -4.18 -3.38
C ALA A 111 -11.05 -5.72 -3.29
N PHE A 112 -9.85 -6.29 -3.28
CA PHE A 112 -9.61 -7.73 -3.14
C PHE A 112 -8.95 -8.12 -1.82
N PHE A 113 -8.08 -7.26 -1.31
CA PHE A 113 -7.26 -7.50 -0.13
C PHE A 113 -7.49 -6.40 0.92
N PRO A 114 -8.66 -6.37 1.59
CA PRO A 114 -8.98 -5.32 2.56
C PRO A 114 -7.96 -5.19 3.69
N HIS A 115 -7.30 -6.29 4.06
CA HIS A 115 -6.24 -6.30 5.07
C HIS A 115 -5.01 -5.47 4.68
N ALA A 116 -4.78 -5.28 3.38
CA ALA A 116 -3.61 -4.55 2.88
C ALA A 116 -3.58 -3.07 3.33
N ASN A 117 -4.76 -2.49 3.55
CA ASN A 117 -4.91 -1.12 4.07
C ASN A 117 -6.19 -0.99 4.90
N ALA A 118 -6.23 -1.73 6.01
CA ALA A 118 -7.40 -1.82 6.87
C ALA A 118 -7.85 -0.46 7.45
N GLY A 119 -6.89 0.41 7.79
CA GLY A 119 -7.16 1.73 8.35
C GLY A 119 -7.88 2.68 7.39
N GLU A 120 -7.76 2.46 6.08
CA GLU A 120 -8.37 3.30 5.04
C GLU A 120 -9.39 2.53 4.18
N LEU A 121 -9.90 1.42 4.68
CA LEU A 121 -10.89 0.59 3.98
C LEU A 121 -12.17 1.37 3.65
N PHE A 122 -12.47 2.43 4.41
CA PHE A 122 -13.60 3.31 4.16
C PHE A 122 -13.59 3.96 2.76
N VAL A 123 -12.42 4.10 2.13
CA VAL A 123 -12.33 4.62 0.76
C VAL A 123 -12.99 3.66 -0.22
N TRP A 124 -12.63 2.38 -0.17
CA TRP A 124 -13.26 1.35 -1.01
C TRP A 124 -14.74 1.17 -0.67
N THR A 125 -15.08 1.09 0.60
CA THR A 125 -16.48 0.92 1.02
C THR A 125 -17.35 2.10 0.59
N GLY A 126 -16.84 3.33 0.62
CA GLY A 126 -17.53 4.52 0.13
C GLY A 126 -17.77 4.49 -1.39
N VAL A 127 -16.73 4.15 -2.16
CA VAL A 127 -16.84 4.01 -3.63
C VAL A 127 -17.81 2.89 -4.00
N SER A 128 -17.70 1.74 -3.35
CA SER A 128 -18.52 0.57 -3.67
C SER A 128 -19.98 0.71 -3.21
N ALA A 129 -20.25 1.41 -2.11
CA ALA A 129 -21.61 1.66 -1.62
C ALA A 129 -22.48 2.38 -2.66
N GLY A 130 -21.91 3.37 -3.38
CA GLY A 130 -22.63 4.05 -4.45
C GLY A 130 -23.01 3.10 -5.60
N VAL A 131 -22.14 2.17 -5.98
CA VAL A 131 -22.43 1.18 -7.01
C VAL A 131 -23.42 0.13 -6.51
N LEU A 132 -23.25 -0.34 -5.28
CA LEU A 132 -24.17 -1.32 -4.67
C LEU A 132 -25.61 -0.80 -4.58
N SER A 133 -25.81 0.51 -4.38
CA SER A 133 -27.15 1.11 -4.30
C SER A 133 -27.87 1.20 -5.64
N ILE A 134 -27.13 1.27 -6.77
CA ILE A 134 -27.69 1.52 -8.11
C ILE A 134 -27.62 0.26 -9.00
N ALA A 135 -26.52 -0.48 -8.92
CA ALA A 135 -26.22 -1.61 -9.80
C ALA A 135 -25.39 -2.67 -9.06
N PRO A 136 -25.98 -3.42 -8.10
CA PRO A 136 -25.28 -4.39 -7.27
C PRO A 136 -24.61 -5.52 -8.07
N ASP A 137 -25.14 -5.85 -9.25
CA ASP A 137 -24.58 -6.82 -10.20
C ASP A 137 -23.21 -6.40 -10.75
N LYS A 138 -22.89 -5.10 -10.69
CA LYS A 138 -21.62 -4.55 -11.18
C LYS A 138 -20.53 -4.45 -10.13
N TYR A 139 -20.80 -4.81 -8.88
CA TYR A 139 -19.83 -4.70 -7.78
C TYR A 139 -18.52 -5.44 -8.05
N ALA A 140 -18.59 -6.72 -8.44
CA ALA A 140 -17.41 -7.51 -8.74
C ALA A 140 -16.61 -6.93 -9.93
N ARG A 141 -17.30 -6.44 -10.95
CA ARG A 141 -16.66 -5.77 -12.09
C ARG A 141 -15.97 -4.48 -11.68
N LEU A 142 -16.58 -3.69 -10.79
CA LEU A 142 -15.95 -2.50 -10.23
C LEU A 142 -14.66 -2.85 -9.50
N ALA A 143 -14.66 -3.89 -8.64
CA ALA A 143 -13.49 -4.34 -7.91
C ALA A 143 -12.33 -4.69 -8.86
N VAL A 144 -12.62 -5.49 -9.91
CA VAL A 144 -11.62 -5.86 -10.93
C VAL A 144 -11.06 -4.64 -11.64
N LEU A 145 -11.92 -3.73 -12.10
CA LEU A 145 -11.48 -2.52 -12.80
C LEU A 145 -10.66 -1.61 -11.89
N TYR A 146 -11.08 -1.44 -10.65
CA TYR A 146 -10.38 -0.60 -9.66
C TYR A 146 -8.96 -1.13 -9.42
N PHE A 147 -8.82 -2.45 -9.28
CA PHE A 147 -7.53 -3.10 -9.11
C PHE A 147 -6.63 -2.96 -10.36
N ILE A 148 -7.16 -3.25 -11.56
CA ILE A 148 -6.38 -3.16 -12.81
C ILE A 148 -5.97 -1.72 -13.10
N VAL A 149 -6.89 -0.77 -12.98
CA VAL A 149 -6.57 0.66 -13.15
C VAL A 149 -5.53 1.11 -12.12
N GLY A 150 -5.64 0.61 -10.87
CA GLY A 150 -4.64 0.84 -9.85
C GLY A 150 -3.24 0.41 -10.29
N ILE A 151 -3.09 -0.78 -10.89
CA ILE A 151 -1.80 -1.26 -11.42
C ILE A 151 -1.26 -0.32 -12.52
N VAL A 152 -2.11 0.12 -13.44
CA VAL A 152 -1.70 1.05 -14.49
C VAL A 152 -1.24 2.39 -13.89
N VAL A 153 -2.00 2.90 -12.92
CA VAL A 153 -1.69 4.17 -12.24
C VAL A 153 -0.35 4.11 -11.51
N ILE A 154 -0.06 3.04 -10.76
CA ILE A 154 1.20 2.95 -10.03
C ILE A 154 2.43 2.89 -10.94
N ILE A 155 2.30 2.25 -12.11
CA ILE A 155 3.36 2.23 -13.12
C ILE A 155 3.61 3.64 -13.65
N LEU A 156 2.56 4.34 -14.07
CA LEU A 156 2.66 5.69 -14.60
C LEU A 156 3.24 6.66 -13.55
N ARG A 157 2.75 6.61 -12.34
CA ARG A 157 3.25 7.44 -11.22
C ARG A 157 4.70 7.12 -10.89
N GLY A 158 5.07 5.84 -10.82
CA GLY A 158 6.43 5.43 -10.56
C GLY A 158 7.42 6.00 -11.58
N PHE A 159 7.10 5.93 -12.86
CA PHE A 159 7.93 6.53 -13.92
C PHE A 159 7.97 8.05 -13.84
N ALA A 160 6.83 8.70 -13.62
CA ALA A 160 6.74 10.16 -13.49
C ALA A 160 7.57 10.65 -12.29
N THR A 161 7.43 10.02 -11.13
CA THR A 161 8.16 10.37 -9.90
C THR A 161 9.65 10.07 -10.05
N GLN A 162 10.04 8.98 -10.71
CA GLN A 162 11.45 8.72 -11.01
C GLN A 162 12.04 9.80 -11.92
N TRP A 163 11.31 10.22 -12.93
CA TRP A 163 11.77 11.30 -13.83
C TRP A 163 11.94 12.63 -13.07
N ILE A 164 10.92 13.01 -12.26
CA ILE A 164 10.96 14.22 -11.42
C ILE A 164 12.15 14.15 -10.45
N THR A 165 12.33 13.03 -9.75
CA THR A 165 13.45 12.82 -8.82
C THR A 165 14.78 13.03 -9.52
N ARG A 166 14.96 12.47 -10.71
CA ARG A 166 16.19 12.65 -11.50
C ARG A 166 16.43 14.13 -11.87
N VAL A 167 15.36 14.84 -12.28
CA VAL A 167 15.45 16.27 -12.60
C VAL A 167 15.84 17.09 -11.37
N LEU A 168 15.26 16.79 -10.21
CA LEU A 168 15.57 17.48 -8.95
C LEU A 168 17.00 17.21 -8.48
N ILE A 169 17.49 15.97 -8.55
CA ILE A 169 18.89 15.63 -8.24
C ILE A 169 19.85 16.42 -9.14
N ASN A 170 19.55 16.46 -10.44
CA ASN A 170 20.42 17.15 -11.41
C ASN A 170 20.41 18.67 -11.22
N ARG A 171 19.23 19.28 -10.99
CA ARG A 171 19.11 20.73 -10.80
C ARG A 171 19.58 21.20 -9.43
N GLY A 172 19.44 20.36 -8.40
CA GLY A 172 19.85 20.67 -7.03
C GLY A 172 21.35 20.51 -6.77
N GLY A 173 22.13 20.04 -7.73
CA GLY A 173 23.55 19.79 -7.55
C GLY A 173 23.87 18.60 -6.62
N HIS A 174 22.91 17.70 -6.40
CA HIS A 174 23.05 16.57 -5.47
C HIS A 174 23.61 15.29 -6.12
N GLN A 175 24.11 15.37 -7.33
CA GLN A 175 24.61 14.22 -8.11
C GLN A 175 25.70 13.45 -7.38
N GLU A 176 26.70 14.16 -6.81
CA GLU A 176 27.78 13.52 -6.05
C GLU A 176 27.30 12.82 -4.79
N THR A 177 26.32 13.40 -4.10
CA THR A 177 25.72 12.81 -2.91
C THR A 177 25.02 11.49 -3.26
N PHE A 178 24.21 11.49 -4.32
CA PHE A 178 23.52 10.27 -4.76
C PHE A 178 24.49 9.24 -5.36
N ALA A 179 25.57 9.65 -6.01
CA ALA A 179 26.62 8.74 -6.46
C ALA A 179 27.30 8.01 -5.28
N LYS A 180 27.60 8.73 -4.20
CA LYS A 180 28.11 8.11 -2.96
C LYS A 180 27.14 7.13 -2.34
N PHE A 181 25.84 7.45 -2.32
CA PHE A 181 24.82 6.51 -1.84
C PHE A 181 24.71 5.26 -2.72
N ASP A 182 24.80 5.41 -4.04
CA ASP A 182 24.80 4.26 -4.96
C ASP A 182 26.03 3.37 -4.71
N GLU A 183 27.23 3.96 -4.54
CA GLU A 183 28.45 3.23 -4.21
C GLU A 183 28.35 2.50 -2.86
N MET A 184 27.81 3.16 -1.84
CA MET A 184 27.55 2.54 -0.53
C MET A 184 26.54 1.39 -0.61
N TYR A 185 25.55 1.52 -1.48
CA TYR A 185 24.57 0.47 -1.73
C TYR A 185 25.22 -0.74 -2.42
N GLU A 186 26.02 -0.51 -3.48
CA GLU A 186 26.70 -1.56 -4.25
C GLU A 186 27.78 -2.26 -3.41
N SER A 187 28.50 -1.54 -2.56
CA SER A 187 29.52 -2.10 -1.65
C SER A 187 28.92 -2.88 -0.46
N GLY A 188 27.60 -2.88 -0.31
CA GLY A 188 26.90 -3.59 0.77
C GLY A 188 27.01 -2.93 2.14
N HIS A 189 27.44 -1.67 2.24
CA HIS A 189 27.49 -0.90 3.49
C HIS A 189 26.09 -0.45 3.94
N ILE A 190 25.11 -0.41 3.04
CA ILE A 190 23.72 -0.12 3.37
C ILE A 190 22.92 -1.43 3.47
N GLN A 191 22.13 -1.56 4.54
CA GLN A 191 21.25 -2.73 4.73
C GLN A 191 20.31 -2.91 3.52
N GLY A 192 20.33 -4.09 2.94
CA GLY A 192 19.55 -4.44 1.74
C GLY A 192 20.40 -4.86 0.55
N ALA A 193 21.61 -4.36 0.41
CA ALA A 193 22.53 -4.73 -0.67
C ALA A 193 23.15 -6.12 -0.45
N LYS A 194 23.51 -6.48 0.79
CA LYS A 194 24.18 -7.76 1.12
C LYS A 194 23.36 -9.00 0.78
N THR A 195 22.03 -8.90 0.78
CA THR A 195 21.14 -10.02 0.42
C THR A 195 20.91 -10.14 -1.08
N ALA A 196 21.21 -9.11 -1.87
CA ALA A 196 21.07 -9.16 -3.34
C ALA A 196 22.30 -9.76 -4.06
N GLY A 197 23.50 -9.71 -3.44
CA GLY A 197 24.77 -10.18 -4.01
C GLY A 197 25.27 -11.53 -3.49
N GLY A 198 24.59 -12.14 -2.53
CA GLY A 198 25.06 -13.36 -1.83
C GLY A 198 24.52 -14.69 -2.36
N VAL A 199 24.03 -14.73 -3.60
CA VAL A 199 23.68 -15.99 -4.29
C VAL A 199 24.20 -15.93 -5.72
N LEU A 200 25.46 -16.25 -5.90
CA LEU A 200 26.01 -16.90 -7.08
C LEU A 200 26.26 -18.35 -6.70
#